data_3a0280c521f3016a365e1ccbec48bdd1
#
_entry.id   3a0280c521f3016a365e1ccbec48bdd1
#
_cell.length_a   1.000
_cell.length_b   1.000
_cell.length_c   1.000
_cell.angle_alpha   90.00
_cell.angle_beta   90.00
_cell.angle_gamma   90.00
#
_symmetry.space_group_name_H-M   'P 1'
#
loop_
_entity.id
_entity.type
_entity.pdbx_description
1 polymer ?
#
loop_
_entity_poly.entity_id
_entity_poly.type
_entity_poly.pdbx_seq_one_letter_code
_entity_poly.pdbx_strand_id
1 'polypeptide(L)'
;MIIKELSKEYTKIEKKLHSINNYLYNNPELGYEEFKSTKKIIEFLKQTVGIKDFQYFEDIPTAFVGKLKGRKSSKENIAICIEYDALPGIGHACGHNVISSIGLGAIYLLSKYTNGLNNDVTIVGCPAEEIIPLTFKNGGGGGKIKLIKKGVFNETTAALMIHPATRDEIDPLMIAVKQIDVEFYGKAAHASGSPYVGKNALDAQILAYNSISVLRQQLKTTEKVHGIITNGGESANIIPDFTRSSWMIRAQQTSELKKLESKIIKCFKSAALATGCKLNIIEGNGIYENLVTDKKLATIFTKFSKELSIDMKTNKDFDQSKNGSTDFGNISKLIPSLHAFLAIVSDDGKVVNHQPEFADATLTSAAKETIRNGSVLLAATVLELQK
;
A
#
# COMPACT_ATOMS: atom_id res chain seq x y z
N MET A 1 5.17 -6.93 32.03
CA MET A 1 3.83 -6.97 32.71
C MET A 1 2.72 -6.73 31.68
N ILE A 2 2.79 -5.66 30.90
CA ILE A 2 1.72 -5.29 29.94
C ILE A 2 1.47 -6.35 28.84
N ILE A 3 2.53 -6.93 28.26
CA ILE A 3 2.42 -7.97 27.21
C ILE A 3 1.61 -9.18 27.69
N LYS A 4 1.85 -9.67 28.92
CA LYS A 4 1.09 -10.81 29.49
C LYS A 4 -0.39 -10.47 29.66
N GLU A 5 -0.70 -9.25 30.08
CA GLU A 5 -2.06 -8.78 30.31
C GLU A 5 -2.82 -8.67 28.97
N LEU A 6 -2.21 -8.01 27.97
CA LEU A 6 -2.77 -7.90 26.62
C LEU A 6 -2.94 -9.28 25.94
N SER A 7 -1.95 -10.18 26.10
CA SER A 7 -2.04 -11.55 25.55
C SER A 7 -3.19 -12.34 26.18
N LYS A 8 -3.43 -12.18 27.48
CA LYS A 8 -4.58 -12.79 28.16
C LYS A 8 -5.89 -12.22 27.67
N GLU A 9 -5.97 -10.91 27.49
CA GLU A 9 -7.20 -10.25 26.98
C GLU A 9 -7.48 -10.65 25.53
N TYR A 10 -6.45 -10.81 24.69
CA TYR A 10 -6.56 -11.25 23.30
C TYR A 10 -7.29 -12.59 23.14
N THR A 11 -7.11 -13.54 24.06
CA THR A 11 -7.77 -14.86 23.99
C THR A 11 -9.30 -14.77 23.96
N LYS A 12 -9.89 -13.69 24.48
CA LYS A 12 -11.34 -13.46 24.48
C LYS A 12 -11.88 -13.08 23.10
N ILE A 13 -11.02 -12.55 22.19
CA ILE A 13 -11.43 -12.04 20.89
C ILE A 13 -10.88 -12.87 19.72
N GLU A 14 -9.91 -13.73 19.98
CA GLU A 14 -9.17 -14.52 18.99
C GLU A 14 -10.05 -15.17 17.93
N LYS A 15 -11.09 -15.91 18.34
CA LYS A 15 -11.99 -16.60 17.40
C LYS A 15 -12.73 -15.61 16.47
N LYS A 16 -13.11 -14.44 16.96
CA LYS A 16 -13.77 -13.40 16.14
C LYS A 16 -12.79 -12.81 15.12
N LEU A 17 -11.56 -12.54 15.51
CA LEU A 17 -10.52 -12.01 14.60
C LEU A 17 -10.20 -13.03 13.50
N HIS A 18 -10.02 -14.31 13.85
CA HIS A 18 -9.83 -15.35 12.84
C HIS A 18 -11.04 -15.49 11.90
N SER A 19 -12.27 -15.32 12.41
CA SER A 19 -13.47 -15.31 11.57
C SER A 19 -13.47 -14.13 10.58
N ILE A 20 -13.00 -12.94 11.01
CA ILE A 20 -12.88 -11.78 10.11
C ILE A 20 -11.79 -12.02 9.07
N ASN A 21 -10.61 -12.52 9.49
CA ASN A 21 -9.53 -12.85 8.58
C ASN A 21 -10.00 -13.82 7.47
N ASN A 22 -10.70 -14.89 7.87
CA ASN A 22 -11.28 -15.85 6.93
C ASN A 22 -12.37 -15.22 6.03
N TYR A 23 -13.17 -14.31 6.58
CA TYR A 23 -14.22 -13.63 5.80
C TYR A 23 -13.61 -12.75 4.71
N LEU A 24 -12.58 -11.94 5.03
CA LEU A 24 -11.89 -11.10 4.07
C LEU A 24 -11.23 -11.96 2.99
N TYR A 25 -10.49 -13.01 3.38
CA TYR A 25 -9.88 -13.95 2.44
C TYR A 25 -10.88 -14.53 1.43
N ASN A 26 -12.06 -14.95 1.90
CA ASN A 26 -13.10 -15.57 1.05
C ASN A 26 -13.93 -14.55 0.26
N ASN A 27 -13.79 -13.25 0.52
CA ASN A 27 -14.52 -12.17 -0.16
C ASN A 27 -13.54 -11.08 -0.62
N PRO A 28 -12.54 -11.41 -1.47
CA PRO A 28 -11.56 -10.43 -1.93
C PRO A 28 -12.23 -9.36 -2.78
N GLU A 29 -11.93 -8.09 -2.51
CA GLU A 29 -12.44 -6.93 -3.23
C GLU A 29 -11.27 -6.04 -3.65
N LEU A 30 -11.32 -5.47 -4.86
CA LEU A 30 -10.29 -4.58 -5.37
C LEU A 30 -10.37 -3.20 -4.75
N GLY A 31 -9.29 -2.45 -4.87
CA GLY A 31 -9.18 -1.11 -4.35
C GLY A 31 -10.33 -0.18 -4.76
N TYR A 32 -10.86 0.58 -3.80
CA TYR A 32 -12.05 1.41 -3.86
C TYR A 32 -13.39 0.67 -4.11
N GLU A 33 -13.38 -0.65 -4.08
CA GLU A 33 -14.58 -1.50 -4.20
C GLU A 33 -14.75 -2.43 -2.98
N GLU A 34 -14.03 -2.18 -1.89
CA GLU A 34 -13.97 -3.02 -0.67
C GLU A 34 -15.20 -2.84 0.23
N PHE A 35 -16.41 -2.83 -0.35
CA PHE A 35 -17.66 -2.54 0.37
C PHE A 35 -18.04 -3.60 1.42
N LYS A 36 -17.86 -4.90 1.10
CA LYS A 36 -18.18 -6.00 2.01
C LYS A 36 -17.17 -6.05 3.14
N SER A 37 -15.87 -5.84 2.80
CA SER A 37 -14.76 -5.80 3.73
C SER A 37 -14.95 -4.68 4.74
N THR A 38 -15.18 -3.46 4.27
CA THR A 38 -15.45 -2.28 5.09
C THR A 38 -16.65 -2.47 5.98
N LYS A 39 -17.76 -3.00 5.45
CA LYS A 39 -18.96 -3.29 6.23
C LYS A 39 -18.67 -4.26 7.37
N LYS A 40 -17.97 -5.35 7.09
CA LYS A 40 -17.60 -6.38 8.08
C LYS A 40 -16.72 -5.83 9.19
N ILE A 41 -15.74 -5.00 8.83
CA ILE A 41 -14.83 -4.34 9.76
C ILE A 41 -15.60 -3.36 10.68
N ILE A 42 -16.45 -2.51 10.10
CA ILE A 42 -17.26 -1.55 10.85
C ILE A 42 -18.24 -2.24 11.78
N GLU A 43 -18.86 -3.35 11.37
CA GLU A 43 -19.72 -4.17 12.24
C GLU A 43 -18.96 -4.65 13.47
N PHE A 44 -17.74 -5.16 13.31
CA PHE A 44 -16.89 -5.56 14.42
C PHE A 44 -16.55 -4.39 15.35
N LEU A 45 -16.16 -3.26 14.79
CA LEU A 45 -15.82 -2.06 15.56
C LEU A 45 -17.02 -1.55 16.38
N LYS A 46 -18.21 -1.57 15.80
CA LYS A 46 -19.44 -1.19 16.49
C LYS A 46 -19.84 -2.17 17.59
N GLN A 47 -19.93 -3.45 17.25
CA GLN A 47 -20.53 -4.47 18.13
C GLN A 47 -19.56 -5.01 19.19
N THR A 48 -18.25 -5.04 18.89
CA THR A 48 -17.25 -5.69 19.74
C THR A 48 -16.35 -4.70 20.45
N VAL A 49 -15.95 -3.61 19.78
CA VAL A 49 -15.10 -2.56 20.35
C VAL A 49 -15.96 -1.47 21.00
N GLY A 50 -17.13 -1.17 20.46
CA GLY A 50 -18.04 -0.16 20.95
C GLY A 50 -17.84 1.23 20.32
N ILE A 51 -17.10 1.34 19.23
CA ILE A 51 -16.97 2.60 18.48
C ILE A 51 -18.30 2.89 17.80
N LYS A 52 -18.86 4.07 18.04
CA LYS A 52 -20.17 4.50 17.50
C LYS A 52 -20.02 5.53 16.40
N ASP A 53 -19.03 6.41 16.53
CA ASP A 53 -18.83 7.53 15.64
C ASP A 53 -17.79 7.17 14.56
N PHE A 54 -18.21 7.27 13.30
CA PHE A 54 -17.34 7.04 12.14
C PHE A 54 -17.41 8.25 11.21
N GLN A 55 -16.24 8.67 10.72
CA GLN A 55 -16.13 9.58 9.59
C GLN A 55 -16.05 8.77 8.31
N TYR A 56 -16.81 9.17 7.30
CA TYR A 56 -16.82 8.59 5.94
C TYR A 56 -16.49 9.67 4.92
N PHE A 57 -16.11 9.25 3.71
CA PHE A 57 -15.66 10.14 2.64
C PHE A 57 -16.43 9.81 1.36
N GLU A 58 -17.09 10.81 0.77
CA GLU A 58 -17.92 10.63 -0.42
C GLU A 58 -17.12 10.13 -1.64
N ASP A 59 -15.94 10.68 -1.84
CA ASP A 59 -15.04 10.35 -2.97
C ASP A 59 -14.09 9.17 -2.69
N ILE A 60 -14.17 8.59 -1.48
CA ILE A 60 -13.43 7.38 -1.07
C ILE A 60 -14.41 6.51 -0.26
N PRO A 61 -15.43 5.89 -0.89
CA PRO A 61 -16.61 5.35 -0.18
C PRO A 61 -16.28 4.16 0.72
N THR A 62 -15.15 3.51 0.53
CA THR A 62 -14.70 2.37 1.34
C THR A 62 -13.71 2.78 2.45
N ALA A 63 -13.30 4.05 2.51
CA ALA A 63 -12.51 4.59 3.61
C ALA A 63 -13.37 4.97 4.82
N PHE A 64 -12.81 4.84 6.00
CA PHE A 64 -13.44 5.29 7.25
C PHE A 64 -12.41 5.66 8.31
N VAL A 65 -12.83 6.46 9.28
CA VAL A 65 -12.07 6.72 10.51
C VAL A 65 -13.00 6.45 11.69
N GLY A 66 -12.62 5.51 12.56
CA GLY A 66 -13.29 5.25 13.83
C GLY A 66 -12.42 5.75 14.99
N LYS A 67 -13.03 6.33 16.04
CA LYS A 67 -12.32 6.95 17.15
C LYS A 67 -12.60 6.27 18.47
N LEU A 68 -11.54 5.84 19.18
CA LEU A 68 -11.56 5.40 20.55
C LEU A 68 -11.08 6.57 21.43
N LYS A 69 -11.97 7.13 22.24
CA LYS A 69 -11.69 8.33 23.03
C LYS A 69 -10.80 8.03 24.23
N GLY A 70 -9.79 8.88 24.45
CA GLY A 70 -8.99 8.94 25.66
C GLY A 70 -9.63 9.82 26.76
N ARG A 71 -8.93 9.94 27.89
CA ARG A 71 -9.38 10.76 29.04
C ARG A 71 -9.23 12.26 28.83
N LYS A 72 -8.16 12.66 28.13
CA LYS A 72 -7.89 14.07 27.86
C LYS A 72 -8.69 14.49 26.64
N SER A 73 -9.35 15.62 26.70
CA SER A 73 -9.89 16.30 25.52
C SER A 73 -8.76 16.93 24.72
N SER A 74 -7.81 16.10 24.26
CA SER A 74 -6.68 16.52 23.43
C SER A 74 -7.09 16.37 21.96
N LYS A 75 -6.63 17.28 21.10
CA LYS A 75 -6.74 17.10 19.66
C LYS A 75 -5.75 16.07 19.13
N GLU A 76 -4.72 15.73 19.92
CA GLU A 76 -3.72 14.76 19.55
C GLU A 76 -4.28 13.34 19.54
N ASN A 77 -3.98 12.57 18.51
CA ASN A 77 -4.37 11.17 18.45
C ASN A 77 -3.24 10.30 17.87
N ILE A 78 -3.32 8.99 18.12
CA ILE A 78 -2.46 7.99 17.51
C ILE A 78 -3.31 7.19 16.52
N ALA A 79 -2.85 7.06 15.28
CA ALA A 79 -3.56 6.31 14.25
C ALA A 79 -3.05 4.88 14.14
N ILE A 80 -3.96 3.91 14.11
CA ILE A 80 -3.72 2.54 13.66
C ILE A 80 -4.34 2.44 12.28
N CYS A 81 -3.49 2.27 11.25
CA CYS A 81 -3.93 2.11 9.86
C CYS A 81 -4.16 0.63 9.56
N ILE A 82 -5.21 0.34 8.80
CA ILE A 82 -5.52 -1.00 8.30
C ILE A 82 -5.83 -0.95 6.80
N GLU A 83 -5.42 -1.98 6.10
CA GLU A 83 -5.68 -2.22 4.68
C GLU A 83 -6.55 -3.45 4.51
N TYR A 84 -7.34 -3.51 3.44
CA TYR A 84 -8.29 -4.61 3.22
C TYR A 84 -8.62 -4.84 1.73
N ASP A 85 -7.95 -4.17 0.82
CA ASP A 85 -8.02 -4.43 -0.61
C ASP A 85 -7.25 -5.70 -1.00
N ALA A 86 -7.62 -6.28 -2.12
CA ALA A 86 -7.07 -7.51 -2.67
C ALA A 86 -6.51 -7.29 -4.09
N LEU A 87 -5.68 -8.22 -4.53
CA LEU A 87 -5.08 -8.21 -5.86
C LEU A 87 -5.99 -8.87 -6.91
N PRO A 88 -6.03 -8.36 -8.15
CA PRO A 88 -6.81 -8.97 -9.21
C PRO A 88 -6.42 -10.43 -9.47
N GLY A 89 -7.38 -11.35 -9.42
CA GLY A 89 -7.22 -12.76 -9.75
C GLY A 89 -6.52 -13.64 -8.72
N ILE A 90 -5.83 -13.07 -7.72
CA ILE A 90 -5.07 -13.81 -6.69
C ILE A 90 -5.48 -13.47 -5.24
N GLY A 91 -6.52 -12.67 -5.06
CA GLY A 91 -7.10 -12.38 -3.75
C GLY A 91 -6.13 -11.66 -2.80
N HIS A 92 -6.15 -12.03 -1.52
CA HIS A 92 -5.33 -11.40 -0.48
C HIS A 92 -3.87 -11.90 -0.48
N ALA A 93 -3.23 -11.93 -1.65
CA ALA A 93 -1.85 -12.37 -1.81
C ALA A 93 -0.80 -11.34 -1.30
N CYS A 94 -1.22 -10.16 -0.85
CA CYS A 94 -0.42 -9.22 -0.07
C CYS A 94 -0.65 -9.36 1.46
N GLY A 95 -1.73 -10.03 1.86
CA GLY A 95 -2.04 -10.28 3.27
C GLY A 95 -2.78 -9.15 3.99
N HIS A 96 -3.50 -8.29 3.28
CA HIS A 96 -4.25 -7.18 3.86
C HIS A 96 -5.37 -7.65 4.81
N ASN A 97 -5.89 -8.87 4.65
CA ASN A 97 -6.77 -9.51 5.61
C ASN A 97 -6.11 -9.70 7.00
N VAL A 98 -4.80 -9.99 7.02
CA VAL A 98 -4.01 -10.11 8.27
C VAL A 98 -3.77 -8.72 8.86
N ILE A 99 -3.42 -7.70 8.04
CA ILE A 99 -3.26 -6.30 8.48
C ILE A 99 -4.52 -5.80 9.19
N SER A 100 -5.68 -6.00 8.55
CA SER A 100 -6.98 -5.64 9.13
C SER A 100 -7.20 -6.34 10.46
N SER A 101 -6.95 -7.65 10.54
CA SER A 101 -7.15 -8.44 11.74
C SER A 101 -6.23 -8.01 12.89
N ILE A 102 -4.97 -7.66 12.61
CA ILE A 102 -4.01 -7.11 13.58
C ILE A 102 -4.52 -5.78 14.15
N GLY A 103 -4.89 -4.83 13.27
CA GLY A 103 -5.37 -3.52 13.71
C GLY A 103 -6.67 -3.60 14.51
N LEU A 104 -7.61 -4.46 14.10
CA LEU A 104 -8.84 -4.73 14.85
C LEU A 104 -8.58 -5.35 16.23
N GLY A 105 -7.61 -6.25 16.31
CA GLY A 105 -7.18 -6.81 17.58
C GLY A 105 -6.55 -5.74 18.50
N ALA A 106 -5.68 -4.90 17.96
CA ALA A 106 -5.06 -3.83 18.72
C ALA A 106 -6.08 -2.83 19.26
N ILE A 107 -7.01 -2.35 18.43
CA ILE A 107 -8.03 -1.38 18.88
C ILE A 107 -8.99 -2.00 19.92
N TYR A 108 -9.31 -3.30 19.79
CA TYR A 108 -10.06 -4.03 20.82
C TYR A 108 -9.31 -4.05 22.14
N LEU A 109 -8.04 -4.43 22.13
CA LEU A 109 -7.20 -4.45 23.36
C LEU A 109 -7.14 -3.07 23.99
N LEU A 110 -6.92 -2.03 23.22
CA LEU A 110 -6.92 -0.64 23.70
C LEU A 110 -8.25 -0.21 24.28
N SER A 111 -9.38 -0.69 23.75
CA SER A 111 -10.72 -0.39 24.28
C SER A 111 -10.92 -0.87 25.72
N LYS A 112 -10.16 -1.88 26.15
CA LYS A 112 -10.17 -2.35 27.56
C LYS A 112 -9.37 -1.45 28.49
N TYR A 113 -8.55 -0.57 27.92
CA TYR A 113 -7.71 0.40 28.64
C TYR A 113 -8.17 1.86 28.45
N THR A 114 -9.43 2.09 28.03
CA THR A 114 -9.93 3.46 27.78
C THR A 114 -9.71 4.40 28.93
N ASN A 115 -9.87 3.90 30.16
CA ASN A 115 -9.58 4.68 31.38
C ASN A 115 -8.08 4.95 31.60
N GLY A 116 -7.19 4.28 30.89
CA GLY A 116 -5.74 4.46 30.90
C GLY A 116 -5.20 5.22 29.68
N LEU A 117 -6.00 5.39 28.63
CA LEU A 117 -5.61 6.17 27.46
C LEU A 117 -5.66 7.67 27.79
N ASN A 118 -4.56 8.37 27.60
CA ASN A 118 -4.51 9.81 27.74
C ASN A 118 -5.13 10.50 26.51
N ASN A 119 -4.66 10.17 25.32
CA ASN A 119 -5.09 10.75 24.04
C ASN A 119 -6.01 9.78 23.29
N ASP A 120 -6.74 10.30 22.33
CA ASP A 120 -7.56 9.50 21.43
C ASP A 120 -6.71 8.51 20.62
N VAL A 121 -7.29 7.38 20.27
CA VAL A 121 -6.72 6.43 19.30
C VAL A 121 -7.71 6.27 18.16
N THR A 122 -7.25 6.47 16.95
CA THR A 122 -8.07 6.29 15.74
C THR A 122 -7.70 4.99 15.03
N ILE A 123 -8.72 4.29 14.51
CA ILE A 123 -8.51 3.27 13.50
C ILE A 123 -8.88 3.88 12.15
N VAL A 124 -7.94 3.84 11.23
CA VAL A 124 -8.09 4.41 9.89
C VAL A 124 -8.17 3.26 8.89
N GLY A 125 -9.35 3.08 8.30
CA GLY A 125 -9.56 2.16 7.19
C GLY A 125 -9.01 2.77 5.91
N CYS A 126 -7.96 2.18 5.38
CA CYS A 126 -7.19 2.65 4.23
C CYS A 126 -7.45 1.72 3.04
N PRO A 127 -8.35 2.07 2.12
CA PRO A 127 -8.62 1.29 0.91
C PRO A 127 -7.52 1.48 -0.13
N ALA A 128 -7.50 0.60 -1.14
CA ALA A 128 -6.74 0.75 -2.38
C ALA A 128 -5.25 1.07 -2.16
N GLU A 129 -4.56 0.26 -1.37
CA GLU A 129 -3.11 0.33 -1.25
C GLU A 129 -2.43 -0.17 -2.52
N GLU A 130 -2.96 -1.25 -3.11
CA GLU A 130 -2.42 -1.89 -4.29
C GLU A 130 -2.53 -1.01 -5.54
N ILE A 131 -1.42 -0.90 -6.27
CA ILE A 131 -1.38 -0.17 -7.54
C ILE A 131 -1.89 -1.10 -8.65
N ILE A 132 -3.18 -1.02 -8.97
CA ILE A 132 -3.78 -1.77 -10.07
C ILE A 132 -3.77 -0.95 -11.38
N PRO A 133 -3.94 -1.60 -12.57
CA PRO A 133 -3.91 -0.90 -13.85
C PRO A 133 -4.88 0.29 -13.91
N LEU A 134 -4.43 1.42 -14.46
CA LEU A 134 -5.27 2.63 -14.65
C LEU A 134 -6.43 2.41 -15.62
N THR A 135 -6.44 1.30 -16.36
CA THR A 135 -7.55 0.86 -17.22
C THR A 135 -8.72 0.27 -16.42
N PHE A 136 -8.50 -0.14 -15.18
CA PHE A 136 -9.58 -0.60 -14.31
C PHE A 136 -10.39 0.59 -13.83
N LYS A 137 -11.68 0.35 -13.57
CA LYS A 137 -12.55 1.31 -12.92
C LYS A 137 -11.93 1.68 -11.59
N ASN A 138 -11.55 2.69 -11.15
CA ASN A 138 -10.84 3.03 -9.90
C ASN A 138 -9.37 2.57 -9.84
N GLY A 139 -8.71 2.40 -10.98
CA GLY A 139 -7.28 2.02 -11.02
C GLY A 139 -6.35 3.05 -10.37
N GLY A 140 -5.13 2.63 -10.10
CA GLY A 140 -4.03 3.51 -9.65
C GLY A 140 -3.76 3.53 -8.14
N GLY A 141 -4.55 2.91 -7.27
CA GLY A 141 -4.28 2.83 -5.82
C GLY A 141 -4.24 4.17 -5.09
N GLY A 142 -3.52 4.25 -3.96
CA GLY A 142 -3.21 5.50 -3.25
C GLY A 142 -4.29 6.00 -2.29
N GLY A 143 -5.01 5.10 -1.62
CA GLY A 143 -6.04 5.48 -0.66
C GLY A 143 -5.55 6.40 0.44
N LYS A 144 -4.35 6.11 1.00
CA LYS A 144 -3.76 6.94 2.07
C LYS A 144 -3.35 8.33 1.54
N ILE A 145 -2.93 8.43 0.27
CA ILE A 145 -2.66 9.74 -0.35
C ILE A 145 -3.93 10.60 -0.39
N LYS A 146 -5.08 10.00 -0.73
CA LYS A 146 -6.37 10.70 -0.71
C LYS A 146 -6.78 11.07 0.71
N LEU A 147 -6.62 10.17 1.68
CA LEU A 147 -6.93 10.44 3.10
C LEU A 147 -6.06 11.57 3.68
N ILE A 148 -4.78 11.65 3.31
CA ILE A 148 -3.90 12.78 3.64
C ILE A 148 -4.47 14.09 3.11
N LYS A 149 -4.89 14.13 1.84
CA LYS A 149 -5.51 15.32 1.23
C LYS A 149 -6.82 15.75 1.92
N LYS A 150 -7.52 14.79 2.56
CA LYS A 150 -8.72 15.06 3.37
C LYS A 150 -8.39 15.52 4.80
N GLY A 151 -7.13 15.61 5.16
CA GLY A 151 -6.69 16.07 6.48
C GLY A 151 -6.85 15.04 7.61
N VAL A 152 -7.03 13.75 7.28
CA VAL A 152 -7.25 12.68 8.28
C VAL A 152 -6.11 12.61 9.32
N PHE A 153 -4.91 12.94 8.91
CA PHE A 153 -3.72 12.87 9.76
C PHE A 153 -3.28 14.21 10.37
N ASN A 154 -4.04 15.30 10.18
CA ASN A 154 -3.63 16.64 10.65
C ASN A 154 -3.48 16.74 12.18
N GLU A 155 -4.26 15.97 12.93
CA GLU A 155 -4.22 15.94 14.40
C GLU A 155 -3.57 14.64 14.91
N THR A 156 -2.85 13.92 14.06
CA THR A 156 -2.22 12.64 14.40
C THR A 156 -0.76 12.86 14.77
N THR A 157 -0.37 12.36 15.94
CA THR A 157 1.00 12.48 16.46
C THR A 157 1.89 11.28 16.12
N ALA A 158 1.28 10.12 15.82
CA ALA A 158 1.97 8.94 15.34
C ALA A 158 1.02 8.04 14.55
N ALA A 159 1.54 7.34 13.54
CA ALA A 159 0.79 6.32 12.80
C ALA A 159 1.51 4.97 12.83
N LEU A 160 0.75 3.90 13.07
CA LEU A 160 1.29 2.55 13.17
C LEU A 160 0.51 1.56 12.29
N MET A 161 1.25 0.65 11.69
CA MET A 161 0.72 -0.49 10.93
C MET A 161 1.69 -1.66 11.02
N ILE A 162 1.20 -2.90 10.94
CA ILE A 162 2.01 -4.11 10.81
C ILE A 162 1.55 -4.84 9.57
N HIS A 163 2.49 -5.21 8.72
CA HIS A 163 2.26 -5.97 7.49
C HIS A 163 2.76 -7.41 7.63
N PRO A 164 2.00 -8.44 7.21
CA PRO A 164 2.50 -9.80 7.14
C PRO A 164 3.54 -9.94 6.03
N ALA A 165 4.60 -10.68 6.30
CA ALA A 165 5.72 -10.81 5.38
C ALA A 165 6.34 -12.22 5.46
N THR A 166 7.48 -12.41 4.81
CA THR A 166 8.32 -13.61 4.94
C THR A 166 9.32 -13.50 6.09
N ARG A 167 9.40 -12.34 6.76
CA ARG A 167 10.42 -12.06 7.78
C ARG A 167 9.92 -11.03 8.79
N ASP A 168 10.54 -11.04 9.97
CA ASP A 168 10.33 -10.04 11.02
C ASP A 168 11.32 -8.88 10.81
N GLU A 169 10.82 -7.70 10.42
CA GLU A 169 11.65 -6.55 10.09
C GLU A 169 11.03 -5.26 10.63
N ILE A 170 11.84 -4.45 11.35
CA ILE A 170 11.34 -3.26 12.04
C ILE A 170 11.26 -2.02 11.14
N ASP A 171 12.15 -1.92 10.17
CA ASP A 171 12.31 -0.76 9.29
C ASP A 171 12.44 -1.17 7.81
N PRO A 172 11.44 -1.87 7.24
CA PRO A 172 11.52 -2.39 5.88
C PRO A 172 11.82 -1.29 4.86
N LEU A 173 12.69 -1.61 3.90
CA LEU A 173 13.04 -0.69 2.83
C LEU A 173 11.90 -0.62 1.82
N MET A 174 11.02 0.38 1.98
CA MET A 174 9.96 0.68 1.01
C MET A 174 10.38 1.89 0.17
N ILE A 175 10.50 1.68 -1.14
CA ILE A 175 10.99 2.68 -2.09
C ILE A 175 9.86 3.49 -2.71
N ALA A 176 10.21 4.66 -3.25
CA ALA A 176 9.23 5.47 -3.96
C ALA A 176 8.84 4.85 -5.31
N VAL A 177 7.54 4.94 -5.67
CA VAL A 177 7.00 4.47 -6.95
C VAL A 177 5.96 5.44 -7.51
N LYS A 178 5.91 5.56 -8.83
CA LYS A 178 4.86 6.24 -9.57
C LYS A 178 4.41 5.39 -10.75
N GLN A 179 3.10 5.29 -10.95
CA GLN A 179 2.47 4.74 -12.15
C GLN A 179 2.06 5.87 -13.08
N ILE A 180 2.31 5.68 -14.36
CA ILE A 180 1.79 6.52 -15.44
C ILE A 180 1.33 5.66 -16.61
N ASP A 181 0.26 6.07 -17.27
CA ASP A 181 -0.09 5.57 -18.60
C ASP A 181 0.23 6.62 -19.63
N VAL A 182 0.66 6.17 -20.80
CA VAL A 182 1.08 7.06 -21.89
C VAL A 182 0.31 6.69 -23.15
N GLU A 183 -0.33 7.69 -23.73
CA GLU A 183 -1.11 7.56 -24.97
C GLU A 183 -0.48 8.42 -26.06
N PHE A 184 -0.36 7.83 -27.25
CA PHE A 184 -0.02 8.58 -28.45
C PHE A 184 -1.23 8.60 -29.40
N TYR A 185 -1.54 9.78 -29.90
CA TYR A 185 -2.58 10.02 -30.88
C TYR A 185 -1.94 10.46 -32.19
N GLY A 186 -2.14 9.65 -33.22
CA GLY A 186 -1.65 9.86 -34.56
C GLY A 186 -2.77 10.20 -35.55
N LYS A 187 -2.68 9.61 -36.76
CA LYS A 187 -3.67 9.71 -37.81
C LYS A 187 -3.70 8.42 -38.64
N ALA A 188 -4.85 7.79 -38.70
CA ALA A 188 -5.02 6.59 -39.50
C ALA A 188 -4.83 6.85 -41.00
N ALA A 189 -4.30 5.84 -41.72
CA ALA A 189 -4.17 5.83 -43.15
C ALA A 189 -4.08 4.39 -43.66
N HIS A 190 -4.38 4.13 -44.95
CA HIS A 190 -4.17 2.83 -45.54
C HIS A 190 -2.66 2.57 -45.65
N ALA A 191 -2.17 1.51 -45.01
CA ALA A 191 -0.73 1.28 -44.86
C ALA A 191 0.04 1.06 -46.17
N SER A 192 -0.60 0.53 -47.23
CA SER A 192 0.02 0.37 -48.55
C SER A 192 -0.44 1.42 -49.59
N GLY A 193 -1.68 1.92 -49.47
CA GLY A 193 -2.25 2.83 -50.48
C GLY A 193 -1.83 4.29 -50.34
N SER A 194 -1.82 4.80 -49.11
CA SER A 194 -1.52 6.19 -48.83
C SER A 194 -0.89 6.43 -47.42
N PRO A 195 0.19 5.69 -47.08
CA PRO A 195 0.80 5.78 -45.76
C PRO A 195 1.31 7.19 -45.41
N TYR A 196 1.70 7.97 -46.42
CA TYR A 196 2.28 9.31 -46.28
C TYR A 196 1.31 10.36 -45.70
N VAL A 197 0.00 10.10 -45.70
CA VAL A 197 -0.98 11.00 -45.04
C VAL A 197 -1.25 10.64 -43.59
N GLY A 198 -0.74 9.51 -43.13
CA GLY A 198 -0.89 9.02 -41.76
C GLY A 198 0.15 9.60 -40.79
N LYS A 199 -0.10 9.41 -39.49
CA LYS A 199 0.86 9.60 -38.43
C LYS A 199 0.80 8.35 -37.56
N ASN A 200 1.89 7.59 -37.48
CA ASN A 200 1.89 6.28 -36.85
C ASN A 200 2.11 6.41 -35.33
N ALA A 201 1.06 6.19 -34.55
CA ALA A 201 1.12 6.20 -33.09
C ALA A 201 1.96 5.03 -32.54
N LEU A 202 2.04 3.89 -33.26
CA LEU A 202 2.86 2.77 -32.85
C LEU A 202 4.35 3.07 -33.00
N ASP A 203 4.77 3.79 -34.04
CA ASP A 203 6.16 4.23 -34.18
C ASP A 203 6.56 5.14 -33.03
N ALA A 204 5.66 6.05 -32.59
CA ALA A 204 5.90 6.87 -31.41
C ALA A 204 6.09 6.02 -30.15
N GLN A 205 5.26 4.99 -29.98
CA GLN A 205 5.35 4.08 -28.83
C GLN A 205 6.66 3.29 -28.83
N ILE A 206 7.09 2.77 -29.99
CA ILE A 206 8.33 2.01 -30.15
C ILE A 206 9.54 2.91 -29.92
N LEU A 207 9.56 4.11 -30.48
CA LEU A 207 10.64 5.08 -30.26
C LEU A 207 10.77 5.45 -28.78
N ALA A 208 9.67 5.69 -28.10
CA ALA A 208 9.66 5.97 -26.68
C ALA A 208 10.21 4.79 -25.86
N TYR A 209 9.74 3.56 -26.15
CA TYR A 209 10.19 2.35 -25.48
C TYR A 209 11.70 2.12 -25.67
N ASN A 210 12.22 2.30 -26.90
CA ASN A 210 13.64 2.18 -27.21
C ASN A 210 14.47 3.27 -26.52
N SER A 211 13.99 4.52 -26.50
CA SER A 211 14.65 5.63 -25.78
C SER A 211 14.80 5.34 -24.30
N ILE A 212 13.76 4.80 -23.65
CA ILE A 212 13.81 4.38 -22.25
C ILE A 212 14.75 3.19 -22.09
N SER A 213 14.77 2.24 -23.03
CA SER A 213 15.66 1.08 -22.99
C SER A 213 17.14 1.48 -23.06
N VAL A 214 17.49 2.45 -23.90
CA VAL A 214 18.84 3.04 -23.96
C VAL A 214 19.18 3.81 -22.69
N LEU A 215 18.21 4.56 -22.12
CA LEU A 215 18.41 5.31 -20.87
C LEU A 215 18.73 4.38 -19.69
N ARG A 216 18.22 3.12 -19.68
CA ARG A 216 18.48 2.16 -18.57
C ARG A 216 19.98 1.95 -18.30
N GLN A 217 20.86 2.08 -19.31
CA GLN A 217 22.31 1.97 -19.15
C GLN A 217 22.89 3.00 -18.15
N GLN A 218 22.27 4.17 -18.04
CA GLN A 218 22.72 5.27 -17.18
C GLN A 218 21.91 5.41 -15.89
N LEU A 219 21.00 4.45 -15.59
CA LEU A 219 20.27 4.45 -14.34
C LEU A 219 21.13 3.89 -13.20
N LYS A 220 20.92 4.42 -12.00
CA LYS A 220 21.47 3.83 -10.78
C LYS A 220 20.87 2.45 -10.54
N THR A 221 21.55 1.59 -9.80
CA THR A 221 21.03 0.28 -9.38
C THR A 221 19.74 0.38 -8.56
N THR A 222 19.53 1.51 -7.89
CA THR A 222 18.34 1.85 -7.09
C THR A 222 17.19 2.45 -7.91
N GLU A 223 17.41 2.78 -9.18
CA GLU A 223 16.42 3.34 -10.10
C GLU A 223 15.92 2.23 -11.04
N LYS A 224 14.61 2.11 -11.18
CA LYS A 224 13.99 1.11 -12.05
C LYS A 224 12.87 1.75 -12.87
N VAL A 225 12.78 1.35 -14.14
CA VAL A 225 11.66 1.68 -15.01
C VAL A 225 11.26 0.43 -15.80
N HIS A 226 9.99 0.08 -15.74
CA HIS A 226 9.43 -1.03 -16.50
C HIS A 226 8.03 -0.65 -16.97
N GLY A 227 7.62 -1.21 -18.09
CA GLY A 227 6.33 -0.92 -18.67
C GLY A 227 5.99 -1.90 -19.77
N ILE A 228 4.72 -1.89 -20.14
CA ILE A 228 4.13 -2.71 -21.19
C ILE A 228 3.35 -1.84 -22.16
N ILE A 229 3.26 -2.26 -23.42
CA ILE A 229 2.34 -1.69 -24.40
C ILE A 229 0.99 -2.41 -24.23
N THR A 230 -0.04 -1.68 -23.83
CA THR A 230 -1.39 -2.22 -23.57
C THR A 230 -2.29 -2.14 -24.81
N ASN A 231 -1.97 -1.22 -25.76
CA ASN A 231 -2.61 -1.13 -27.05
C ASN A 231 -1.57 -0.69 -28.10
N GLY A 232 -1.36 -1.49 -29.13
CA GLY A 232 -0.43 -1.22 -30.24
C GLY A 232 -1.10 -0.94 -31.59
N GLY A 233 -2.43 -0.77 -31.62
CA GLY A 233 -3.22 -0.64 -32.82
C GLY A 233 -4.12 -1.86 -33.05
N GLU A 234 -4.95 -1.84 -34.11
CA GLU A 234 -6.00 -2.83 -34.35
C GLU A 234 -5.72 -3.76 -35.54
N SER A 235 -5.10 -3.26 -36.60
CA SER A 235 -4.90 -4.02 -37.82
C SER A 235 -3.62 -3.62 -38.56
N ALA A 236 -2.92 -4.61 -39.13
CA ALA A 236 -1.64 -4.41 -39.82
C ALA A 236 -1.73 -3.59 -41.12
N ASN A 237 -2.91 -3.52 -41.76
CA ASN A 237 -3.14 -2.76 -42.99
C ASN A 237 -3.59 -1.32 -42.76
N ILE A 238 -3.66 -0.88 -41.49
CA ILE A 238 -4.03 0.48 -41.10
C ILE A 238 -2.87 1.07 -40.28
N ILE A 239 -2.41 2.26 -40.59
CA ILE A 239 -1.49 3.03 -39.76
C ILE A 239 -2.19 3.32 -38.41
N PRO A 240 -1.67 2.86 -37.26
CA PRO A 240 -2.31 3.08 -35.96
C PRO A 240 -2.40 4.57 -35.61
N ASP A 241 -3.59 5.05 -35.32
CA ASP A 241 -3.84 6.41 -34.87
C ASP A 241 -3.94 6.56 -33.34
N PHE A 242 -3.94 5.43 -32.63
CA PHE A 242 -3.94 5.40 -31.18
C PHE A 242 -3.09 4.23 -30.64
N THR A 243 -2.27 4.52 -29.63
CA THR A 243 -1.58 3.50 -28.84
C THR A 243 -1.54 3.89 -27.38
N ARG A 244 -1.43 2.90 -26.48
CA ARG A 244 -1.32 3.09 -25.04
C ARG A 244 -0.27 2.17 -24.44
N SER A 245 0.43 2.66 -23.44
CA SER A 245 1.37 1.90 -22.60
C SER A 245 1.22 2.26 -21.14
N SER A 246 1.54 1.33 -20.23
CA SER A 246 1.53 1.51 -18.79
C SER A 246 2.94 1.34 -18.23
N TRP A 247 3.37 2.23 -17.34
CA TRP A 247 4.74 2.31 -16.83
C TRP A 247 4.78 2.47 -15.33
N MET A 248 5.75 1.81 -14.70
CA MET A 248 6.12 1.99 -13.29
C MET A 248 7.53 2.56 -13.21
N ILE A 249 7.68 3.66 -12.51
CA ILE A 249 8.95 4.36 -12.27
C ILE A 249 9.24 4.23 -10.78
N ARG A 250 10.43 3.71 -10.43
CA ARG A 250 10.82 3.48 -9.03
C ARG A 250 12.19 4.06 -8.75
N ALA A 251 12.37 4.58 -7.54
CA ALA A 251 13.68 5.00 -7.01
C ALA A 251 13.69 4.88 -5.48
N GLN A 252 14.88 4.77 -4.90
CA GLN A 252 15.00 4.60 -3.44
C GLN A 252 14.41 5.79 -2.66
N GLN A 253 14.57 7.00 -3.19
CA GLN A 253 14.05 8.22 -2.58
C GLN A 253 13.07 8.95 -3.51
N THR A 254 12.06 9.58 -2.95
CA THR A 254 11.08 10.40 -3.68
C THR A 254 11.74 11.48 -4.53
N SER A 255 12.80 12.13 -4.02
CA SER A 255 13.54 13.15 -4.77
C SER A 255 14.28 12.60 -5.99
N GLU A 256 14.77 11.37 -5.92
CA GLU A 256 15.41 10.66 -7.05
C GLU A 256 14.35 10.24 -8.08
N LEU A 257 13.20 9.73 -7.60
CA LEU A 257 12.08 9.36 -8.46
C LEU A 257 11.63 10.54 -9.32
N LYS A 258 11.45 11.73 -8.75
CA LYS A 258 11.06 12.93 -9.50
C LYS A 258 12.08 13.31 -10.59
N LYS A 259 13.37 13.13 -10.33
CA LYS A 259 14.43 13.34 -11.33
C LYS A 259 14.38 12.30 -12.44
N LEU A 260 14.18 11.03 -12.08
CA LEU A 260 14.04 9.93 -13.04
C LEU A 260 12.80 10.11 -13.91
N GLU A 261 11.65 10.43 -13.32
CA GLU A 261 10.41 10.73 -14.01
C GLU A 261 10.61 11.82 -15.08
N SER A 262 11.29 12.90 -14.74
CA SER A 262 11.60 13.97 -15.71
C SER A 262 12.38 13.46 -16.93
N LYS A 263 13.34 12.52 -16.75
CA LYS A 263 14.07 11.90 -17.86
C LYS A 263 13.16 11.03 -18.72
N ILE A 264 12.29 10.22 -18.08
CA ILE A 264 11.35 9.33 -18.76
C ILE A 264 10.34 10.14 -19.58
N ILE A 265 9.78 11.21 -19.02
CA ILE A 265 8.85 12.10 -19.74
C ILE A 265 9.51 12.72 -20.98
N LYS A 266 10.81 13.06 -20.94
CA LYS A 266 11.54 13.54 -22.11
C LYS A 266 11.61 12.50 -23.23
N CYS A 267 11.75 11.21 -22.92
CA CYS A 267 11.71 10.14 -23.91
C CYS A 267 10.37 10.10 -24.64
N PHE A 268 9.26 10.21 -23.92
CA PHE A 268 7.92 10.27 -24.53
C PHE A 268 7.72 11.52 -25.39
N LYS A 269 8.12 12.69 -24.88
CA LYS A 269 8.04 13.94 -25.63
C LYS A 269 8.86 13.92 -26.92
N SER A 270 10.07 13.35 -26.88
CA SER A 270 10.93 13.22 -28.06
C SER A 270 10.33 12.30 -29.12
N ALA A 271 9.72 11.19 -28.70
CA ALA A 271 9.03 10.26 -29.61
C ALA A 271 7.82 10.90 -30.28
N ALA A 272 7.02 11.65 -29.52
CA ALA A 272 5.88 12.41 -30.05
C ALA A 272 6.34 13.45 -31.08
N LEU A 273 7.42 14.18 -30.79
CA LEU A 273 7.98 15.19 -31.69
C LEU A 273 8.47 14.54 -33.00
N ALA A 274 9.21 13.41 -32.90
CA ALA A 274 9.78 12.73 -34.07
C ALA A 274 8.71 12.19 -35.02
N THR A 275 7.55 11.76 -34.51
CA THR A 275 6.47 11.15 -35.29
C THR A 275 5.34 12.12 -35.65
N GLY A 276 5.36 13.31 -35.06
CA GLY A 276 4.27 14.29 -35.20
C GLY A 276 2.97 13.87 -34.53
N CYS A 277 3.01 12.88 -33.61
CA CYS A 277 1.88 12.44 -32.83
C CYS A 277 1.62 13.37 -31.63
N LYS A 278 0.37 13.42 -31.14
CA LYS A 278 0.05 14.08 -29.88
C LYS A 278 0.29 13.09 -28.72
N LEU A 279 0.94 13.58 -27.67
CA LEU A 279 1.20 12.86 -26.43
C LEU A 279 0.16 13.23 -25.36
N ASN A 280 -0.37 12.23 -24.68
CA ASN A 280 -1.11 12.37 -23.42
C ASN A 280 -0.48 11.48 -22.35
N ILE A 281 -0.29 12.02 -21.14
CA ILE A 281 0.22 11.28 -19.99
C ILE A 281 -0.87 11.28 -18.92
N ILE A 282 -1.30 10.09 -18.53
CA ILE A 282 -2.29 9.88 -17.48
C ILE A 282 -1.52 9.48 -16.23
N GLU A 283 -1.63 10.28 -15.20
CA GLU A 283 -1.00 9.99 -13.91
C GLU A 283 -1.94 9.18 -13.03
N GLY A 284 -1.40 8.23 -12.26
CA GLY A 284 -2.11 7.58 -11.15
C GLY A 284 -2.42 8.57 -10.01
N ASN A 285 -2.87 8.05 -8.88
CA ASN A 285 -3.31 8.89 -7.75
C ASN A 285 -2.17 9.64 -7.02
N GLY A 286 -0.96 9.55 -7.51
CA GLY A 286 0.22 10.27 -7.01
C GLY A 286 1.44 9.36 -6.86
N ILE A 287 2.47 9.90 -6.22
CA ILE A 287 3.69 9.16 -5.89
C ILE A 287 3.48 8.48 -4.55
N TYR A 288 3.72 7.17 -4.47
CA TYR A 288 4.00 6.51 -3.20
C TYR A 288 5.40 6.92 -2.78
N GLU A 289 5.50 7.63 -1.68
CA GLU A 289 6.79 8.11 -1.19
C GLU A 289 7.55 6.99 -0.47
N ASN A 290 8.86 7.08 -0.44
CA ASN A 290 9.67 6.13 0.33
C ASN A 290 9.35 6.24 1.82
N LEU A 291 9.28 5.07 2.48
CA LEU A 291 9.02 4.98 3.93
C LEU A 291 10.17 5.59 4.75
N VAL A 292 9.80 6.22 5.85
CA VAL A 292 10.72 6.67 6.91
C VAL A 292 10.20 6.14 8.24
N THR A 293 10.90 5.15 8.78
CA THR A 293 10.55 4.59 10.10
C THR A 293 11.05 5.49 11.22
N ASP A 294 10.17 5.85 12.14
CA ASP A 294 10.53 6.64 13.33
C ASP A 294 11.33 5.79 14.32
N LYS A 295 12.49 6.30 14.76
CA LYS A 295 13.42 5.58 15.64
C LYS A 295 12.86 5.32 17.04
N LYS A 296 12.07 6.26 17.60
CA LYS A 296 11.46 6.10 18.93
C LYS A 296 10.42 4.99 18.88
N LEU A 297 9.54 5.00 17.86
CA LEU A 297 8.54 3.96 17.64
C LEU A 297 9.19 2.60 17.45
N ALA A 298 10.23 2.52 16.61
CA ALA A 298 10.98 1.29 16.38
C ALA A 298 11.61 0.75 17.67
N THR A 299 12.19 1.61 18.49
CA THR A 299 12.78 1.21 19.77
C THR A 299 11.74 0.65 20.74
N ILE A 300 10.58 1.31 20.86
CA ILE A 300 9.49 0.86 21.74
C ILE A 300 8.96 -0.49 21.26
N PHE A 301 8.70 -0.62 19.95
CA PHE A 301 8.19 -1.84 19.35
C PHE A 301 9.17 -3.02 19.54
N THR A 302 10.46 -2.82 19.26
CA THR A 302 11.51 -3.84 19.43
C THR A 302 11.66 -4.27 20.89
N LYS A 303 11.48 -3.35 21.85
CA LYS A 303 11.47 -3.70 23.28
C LYS A 303 10.36 -4.72 23.58
N PHE A 304 9.14 -4.49 23.08
CA PHE A 304 8.01 -5.39 23.34
C PHE A 304 8.08 -6.67 22.52
N SER A 305 8.64 -6.65 21.30
CA SER A 305 8.79 -7.85 20.47
C SER A 305 9.68 -8.89 21.16
N LYS A 306 10.74 -8.45 21.85
CA LYS A 306 11.61 -9.33 22.63
C LYS A 306 10.88 -10.04 23.77
N GLU A 307 9.87 -9.41 24.40
CA GLU A 307 9.03 -10.05 25.42
C GLU A 307 8.15 -11.17 24.85
N LEU A 308 7.91 -11.17 23.53
CA LEU A 308 7.23 -12.24 22.77
C LEU A 308 8.20 -13.19 22.08
N SER A 309 9.51 -13.07 22.35
CA SER A 309 10.57 -13.86 21.70
C SER A 309 10.64 -13.66 20.16
N ILE A 310 10.23 -12.49 19.69
CA ILE A 310 10.35 -12.08 18.29
C ILE A 310 11.61 -11.21 18.13
N ASP A 311 12.55 -11.68 17.30
CA ASP A 311 13.81 -10.99 17.02
C ASP A 311 13.68 -10.12 15.77
N MET A 312 13.28 -8.85 15.98
CA MET A 312 13.14 -7.88 14.87
C MET A 312 14.49 -7.55 14.25
N LYS A 313 14.63 -7.85 12.98
CA LYS A 313 15.79 -7.46 12.17
C LYS A 313 15.60 -6.04 11.61
N THR A 314 16.68 -5.49 11.06
CA THR A 314 16.66 -4.21 10.34
C THR A 314 16.79 -4.44 8.84
N ASN A 315 16.47 -3.43 8.04
CA ASN A 315 16.62 -3.51 6.58
C ASN A 315 18.06 -3.83 6.13
N LYS A 316 19.07 -3.55 6.97
CA LYS A 316 20.49 -3.84 6.69
C LYS A 316 20.82 -5.34 6.77
N ASP A 317 19.99 -6.11 7.45
CA ASP A 317 20.17 -7.55 7.61
C ASP A 317 19.66 -8.35 6.38
N PHE A 318 19.04 -7.66 5.42
CA PHE A 318 18.43 -8.26 4.24
C PHE A 318 18.99 -7.70 2.93
N ASP A 319 18.75 -8.43 1.83
CA ASP A 319 19.05 -7.98 0.48
C ASP A 319 18.18 -6.76 0.11
N GLN A 320 18.81 -5.59 0.06
CA GLN A 320 18.14 -4.33 -0.26
C GLN A 320 17.67 -4.22 -1.72
N SER A 321 17.99 -5.17 -2.58
CA SER A 321 17.42 -5.23 -3.93
C SER A 321 15.98 -5.75 -3.91
N LYS A 322 15.58 -6.49 -2.86
CA LYS A 322 14.23 -7.00 -2.60
C LYS A 322 13.45 -5.97 -1.77
N ASN A 323 12.82 -5.04 -2.43
CA ASN A 323 12.06 -3.96 -1.80
C ASN A 323 10.67 -3.83 -2.42
N GLY A 324 9.75 -3.29 -1.64
CA GLY A 324 8.38 -2.96 -2.04
C GLY A 324 8.16 -1.45 -2.09
N SER A 325 6.91 -1.08 -2.21
CA SER A 325 6.44 0.31 -2.09
C SER A 325 5.08 0.30 -1.42
N THR A 326 4.77 1.33 -0.64
CA THR A 326 3.48 1.50 0.02
C THR A 326 3.13 2.97 0.11
N ASP A 327 1.86 3.32 0.00
CA ASP A 327 1.38 4.68 0.23
C ASP A 327 1.40 5.09 1.72
N PHE A 328 1.71 4.15 2.64
CA PHE A 328 2.05 4.48 4.03
C PHE A 328 3.33 5.31 4.14
N GLY A 329 4.22 5.22 3.15
CA GLY A 329 5.37 6.10 3.00
C GLY A 329 4.98 7.59 3.02
N ASN A 330 3.84 7.95 2.40
CA ASN A 330 3.34 9.32 2.39
C ASN A 330 2.95 9.82 3.80
N ILE A 331 2.37 8.96 4.64
CA ILE A 331 2.08 9.28 6.04
C ILE A 331 3.39 9.49 6.82
N SER A 332 4.38 8.62 6.59
CA SER A 332 5.67 8.66 7.29
C SER A 332 6.50 9.92 7.00
N LYS A 333 6.18 10.64 5.93
CA LYS A 333 6.79 11.95 5.62
C LYS A 333 6.16 13.10 6.40
N LEU A 334 4.98 12.91 6.95
CA LEU A 334 4.23 13.95 7.65
C LEU A 334 4.36 13.82 9.17
N ILE A 335 4.32 12.59 9.68
CA ILE A 335 4.27 12.30 11.11
C ILE A 335 5.15 11.09 11.45
N PRO A 336 5.63 10.97 12.72
CA PRO A 336 6.30 9.78 13.22
C PRO A 336 5.50 8.52 12.90
N SER A 337 6.12 7.55 12.21
CA SER A 337 5.39 6.38 11.70
C SER A 337 6.17 5.10 11.85
N LEU A 338 5.45 3.99 12.05
CA LEU A 338 5.97 2.64 12.12
C LEU A 338 5.16 1.71 11.21
N HIS A 339 5.85 1.07 10.27
CA HIS A 339 5.31 0.04 9.39
C HIS A 339 6.23 -1.18 9.48
N ALA A 340 6.03 -2.00 10.51
CA ALA A 340 6.85 -3.18 10.75
C ALA A 340 6.32 -4.39 9.96
N PHE A 341 7.22 -5.30 9.59
CA PHE A 341 6.89 -6.60 9.05
C PHE A 341 6.89 -7.68 10.12
N LEU A 342 5.92 -8.59 10.08
CA LEU A 342 5.92 -9.83 10.86
C LEU A 342 5.72 -11.03 9.93
N ALA A 343 6.54 -12.06 10.13
CA ALA A 343 6.53 -13.26 9.31
C ALA A 343 5.24 -14.09 9.48
N ILE A 344 4.71 -14.57 8.35
CA ILE A 344 3.66 -15.62 8.30
C ILE A 344 4.13 -16.86 7.54
N VAL A 345 5.28 -16.76 6.87
CA VAL A 345 5.99 -17.84 6.17
C VAL A 345 7.49 -17.67 6.38
N SER A 346 8.28 -18.71 6.13
CA SER A 346 9.75 -18.64 6.19
C SER A 346 10.34 -17.86 5.02
N ASP A 347 11.45 -17.16 5.25
CA ASP A 347 12.20 -16.42 4.21
C ASP A 347 13.16 -17.37 3.44
N ASP A 348 12.61 -18.47 2.92
CA ASP A 348 13.36 -19.45 2.11
C ASP A 348 13.18 -19.25 0.59
N GLY A 349 12.45 -18.21 0.21
CA GLY A 349 12.21 -17.82 -1.18
C GLY A 349 11.17 -18.69 -1.92
N LYS A 350 10.55 -19.66 -1.27
CA LYS A 350 9.53 -20.54 -1.89
C LYS A 350 8.17 -19.85 -2.00
N VAL A 351 7.80 -19.10 -0.97
CA VAL A 351 6.54 -18.37 -0.92
C VAL A 351 6.84 -16.91 -0.64
N VAL A 352 6.39 -16.01 -1.51
CA VAL A 352 6.57 -14.56 -1.39
C VAL A 352 5.26 -13.83 -1.63
N ASN A 353 5.18 -12.58 -1.20
CA ASN A 353 4.02 -11.73 -1.44
C ASN A 353 3.67 -11.68 -2.95
N HIS A 354 2.41 -11.52 -3.27
CA HIS A 354 1.83 -11.50 -4.61
C HIS A 354 1.85 -12.87 -5.32
N GLN A 355 1.89 -13.96 -4.54
CA GLN A 355 1.65 -15.33 -5.02
C GLN A 355 0.41 -15.93 -4.38
N PRO A 356 -0.34 -16.81 -5.06
CA PRO A 356 -1.50 -17.48 -4.48
C PRO A 356 -1.18 -18.22 -3.17
N GLU A 357 0.01 -18.83 -3.08
CA GLU A 357 0.50 -19.53 -1.91
C GLU A 357 0.68 -18.60 -0.70
N PHE A 358 0.99 -17.32 -0.94
CA PHE A 358 1.04 -16.34 0.14
C PHE A 358 -0.37 -15.97 0.63
N ALA A 359 -1.37 -15.90 -0.27
CA ALA A 359 -2.75 -15.73 0.13
C ALA A 359 -3.20 -16.87 1.04
N ASP A 360 -2.93 -18.13 0.69
CA ASP A 360 -3.24 -19.30 1.51
C ASP A 360 -2.52 -19.27 2.86
N ALA A 361 -1.27 -18.79 2.87
CA ALA A 361 -0.49 -18.65 4.09
C ALA A 361 -1.14 -17.71 5.12
N THR A 362 -1.98 -16.74 4.70
CA THR A 362 -2.71 -15.83 5.60
C THR A 362 -3.72 -16.54 6.51
N LEU A 363 -4.07 -17.80 6.23
CA LEU A 363 -5.01 -18.61 7.02
C LEU A 363 -4.33 -19.64 7.93
N THR A 364 -3.02 -19.80 7.84
CA THR A 364 -2.24 -20.81 8.60
C THR A 364 -2.19 -20.50 10.10
N SER A 365 -1.67 -21.45 10.87
CA SER A 365 -1.39 -21.24 12.30
C SER A 365 -0.36 -20.13 12.53
N ALA A 366 0.65 -20.01 11.65
CA ALA A 366 1.64 -18.93 11.72
C ALA A 366 0.98 -17.55 11.54
N ALA A 367 0.09 -17.39 10.55
CA ALA A 367 -0.65 -16.15 10.39
C ALA A 367 -1.56 -15.82 11.59
N LYS A 368 -2.20 -16.82 12.19
CA LYS A 368 -2.99 -16.65 13.42
C LYS A 368 -2.14 -16.17 14.59
N GLU A 369 -0.95 -16.74 14.74
CA GLU A 369 0.01 -16.29 15.75
C GLU A 369 0.49 -14.86 15.46
N THR A 370 0.76 -14.52 14.20
CA THR A 370 1.14 -13.16 13.79
C THR A 370 0.02 -12.16 14.03
N ILE A 371 -1.25 -12.52 13.81
CA ILE A 371 -2.40 -11.66 14.17
C ILE A 371 -2.41 -11.40 15.68
N ARG A 372 -2.20 -12.42 16.50
CA ARG A 372 -2.12 -12.27 17.96
C ARG A 372 -0.97 -11.36 18.37
N ASN A 373 0.23 -11.71 17.94
CA ASN A 373 1.45 -11.01 18.34
C ASN A 373 1.43 -9.55 17.85
N GLY A 374 1.04 -9.31 16.60
CA GLY A 374 0.90 -7.98 16.02
C GLY A 374 -0.13 -7.11 16.76
N SER A 375 -1.29 -7.69 17.10
CA SER A 375 -2.31 -6.97 17.88
C SER A 375 -1.79 -6.53 19.25
N VAL A 376 -1.08 -7.42 19.93
CA VAL A 376 -0.49 -7.15 21.25
C VAL A 376 0.62 -6.11 21.13
N LEU A 377 1.50 -6.22 20.15
CA LEU A 377 2.61 -5.28 19.91
C LEU A 377 2.12 -3.87 19.58
N LEU A 378 1.13 -3.74 18.69
CA LEU A 378 0.54 -2.42 18.38
C LEU A 378 -0.10 -1.81 19.62
N ALA A 379 -0.91 -2.57 20.37
CA ALA A 379 -1.56 -2.06 21.58
C ALA A 379 -0.54 -1.66 22.63
N ALA A 380 0.49 -2.47 22.90
CA ALA A 380 1.54 -2.15 23.84
C ALA A 380 2.34 -0.90 23.45
N THR A 381 2.65 -0.76 22.15
CA THR A 381 3.36 0.41 21.63
C THR A 381 2.54 1.69 21.80
N VAL A 382 1.24 1.65 21.50
CA VAL A 382 0.33 2.78 21.71
C VAL A 382 0.24 3.14 23.21
N LEU A 383 0.09 2.17 24.10
CA LEU A 383 0.04 2.41 25.54
C LEU A 383 1.34 3.03 26.09
N GLU A 384 2.50 2.63 25.58
CA GLU A 384 3.79 3.21 25.97
C GLU A 384 3.94 4.66 25.49
N LEU A 385 3.45 4.98 24.29
CA LEU A 385 3.47 6.35 23.75
C LEU A 385 2.57 7.31 24.53
N GLN A 386 1.59 6.80 25.24
CA GLN A 386 0.63 7.60 25.98
C GLN A 386 1.03 7.88 27.45
N LYS A 387 2.15 7.31 27.88
CA LYS A 387 2.76 7.63 29.19
C LYS A 387 3.40 9.01 29.16
#